data_1cdca155f196e6d334a643c06b7f4ee8
#
_entry.id   1cdca155f196e6d334a643c06b7f4ee8
#
_cell.length_a   1.000
_cell.length_b   1.000
_cell.length_c   1.000
_cell.angle_alpha   90.00
_cell.angle_beta   90.00
_cell.angle_gamma   90.00
#
_symmetry.space_group_name_H-M   'P 1'
#
loop_
_entity.id
_entity.type
_entity.pdbx_description
1 polymer ?
#
loop_
_entity_poly.entity_id
_entity_poly.type
_entity_poly.pdbx_seq_one_letter_code
_entity_poly.pdbx_strand_id
1 'polypeptide(L)'
;MSQLALRGLTGAAGGVLGGLAGAAAAVLATELIKLSLTRVSQLEPGWLLALPVLQGLAQGEGAGRLPLLPLVGVPLPGVLRTWTTFPGDAARADLTADVLATAGQEERFPWWLAPVRALAILATVGFGGAMGTESPAAHLGVAAAAWMGRWRPWLRPLLRPLAVGGGAAGVAALMGIPLVGTCFMLELGRRRLVPFSVDRVAAALAGGLVGWGINVKFQLTLISLVVPKVPPADLWDAVAAALLIGAIAGAVTALAGKAIYWARGWKARPGLKLALGALAMLAIALATGWIAAPAAAFGPGGAAIVWAETTPAATPLTLLAVALLRAAATTAAVAAGGCGGVFVPFLAIGDIAGRVFAAAFGVPPDLAGAAGAAAGIAGGYRLPFTAMAMVLGVGGPTLATLTCLATVGVAVAAGAWASRGISVLTLTLEEASRLKG
;
A
#
# COMPACT_ATOMS: atom_id res chain seq x y z
N MET A 1 33.63 -24.00 6.34
CA MET A 1 32.29 -23.38 6.29
C MET A 1 31.49 -24.05 5.21
N SER A 2 30.29 -24.53 5.47
CA SER A 2 29.48 -25.17 4.41
C SER A 2 29.08 -24.15 3.33
N GLN A 3 28.88 -24.60 2.08
CA GLN A 3 28.41 -23.71 1.01
C GLN A 3 27.08 -23.01 1.37
N LEU A 4 26.25 -23.65 2.16
CA LEU A 4 24.97 -23.13 2.62
C LEU A 4 25.16 -21.96 3.60
N ALA A 5 26.12 -22.07 4.53
CA ALA A 5 26.47 -21.00 5.45
C ALA A 5 27.08 -19.80 4.72
N LEU A 6 27.91 -20.03 3.71
CA LEU A 6 28.49 -18.95 2.89
C LEU A 6 27.40 -18.19 2.12
N ARG A 7 26.45 -18.91 1.49
CA ARG A 7 25.29 -18.28 0.81
C ARG A 7 24.42 -17.49 1.78
N GLY A 8 24.17 -18.00 2.99
CA GLY A 8 23.44 -17.27 4.03
C GLY A 8 24.13 -15.97 4.42
N LEU A 9 25.45 -16.00 4.65
CA LEU A 9 26.23 -14.82 5.00
C LEU A 9 26.29 -13.78 3.87
N THR A 10 26.49 -14.21 2.62
CA THR A 10 26.46 -13.29 1.47
C THR A 10 25.06 -12.68 1.25
N GLY A 11 24.00 -13.48 1.47
CA GLY A 11 22.62 -12.99 1.46
C GLY A 11 22.38 -11.95 2.54
N ALA A 12 22.75 -12.23 3.78
CA ALA A 12 22.58 -11.32 4.89
C ALA A 12 23.39 -10.02 4.72
N ALA A 13 24.67 -10.12 4.30
CA ALA A 13 25.51 -8.94 4.05
C ALA A 13 24.92 -8.06 2.93
N GLY A 14 24.51 -8.67 1.83
CA GLY A 14 23.83 -7.96 0.76
C GLY A 14 22.52 -7.33 1.23
N GLY A 15 21.75 -8.06 2.05
CA GLY A 15 20.50 -7.59 2.66
C GLY A 15 20.69 -6.37 3.56
N VAL A 16 21.74 -6.35 4.39
CA VAL A 16 22.05 -5.19 5.25
C VAL A 16 22.44 -3.98 4.40
N LEU A 17 23.39 -4.15 3.47
CA LEU A 17 23.85 -3.03 2.63
C LEU A 17 22.73 -2.48 1.74
N GLY A 18 22.00 -3.36 1.07
CA GLY A 18 20.84 -2.98 0.28
C GLY A 18 19.71 -2.39 1.12
N GLY A 19 19.56 -2.92 2.33
CA GLY A 19 18.60 -2.45 3.32
C GLY A 19 18.86 -1.01 3.76
N LEU A 20 20.09 -0.64 4.02
CA LEU A 20 20.47 0.74 4.36
C LEU A 20 20.13 1.70 3.22
N ALA A 21 20.49 1.36 1.98
CA ALA A 21 20.19 2.20 0.82
C ALA A 21 18.68 2.28 0.55
N GLY A 22 17.98 1.15 0.64
CA GLY A 22 16.53 1.07 0.38
C GLY A 22 15.70 1.78 1.42
N ALA A 23 16.03 1.60 2.70
CA ALA A 23 15.35 2.30 3.77
C ALA A 23 15.60 3.81 3.71
N ALA A 24 16.84 4.25 3.43
CA ALA A 24 17.14 5.67 3.26
C ALA A 24 16.30 6.30 2.14
N ALA A 25 16.17 5.62 1.00
CA ALA A 25 15.35 6.09 -0.11
C ALA A 25 13.86 6.16 0.27
N ALA A 26 13.35 5.16 0.98
CA ALA A 26 11.96 5.12 1.42
C ALA A 26 11.66 6.20 2.47
N VAL A 27 12.56 6.40 3.44
CA VAL A 27 12.44 7.46 4.45
C VAL A 27 12.42 8.83 3.80
N LEU A 28 13.38 9.11 2.91
CA LEU A 28 13.45 10.39 2.21
C LEU A 28 12.15 10.67 1.45
N ALA A 29 11.66 9.69 0.69
CA ALA A 29 10.40 9.84 -0.05
C ALA A 29 9.21 10.09 0.89
N THR A 30 9.14 9.38 2.02
CA THR A 30 8.05 9.53 3.00
C THR A 30 8.09 10.88 3.68
N GLU A 31 9.25 11.36 4.10
CA GLU A 31 9.39 12.69 4.72
C GLU A 31 9.08 13.82 3.73
N LEU A 32 9.45 13.68 2.46
CA LEU A 32 9.04 14.61 1.41
C LEU A 32 7.52 14.62 1.21
N ILE A 33 6.87 13.44 1.25
CA ILE A 33 5.41 13.33 1.16
C ILE A 33 4.74 14.01 2.36
N LYS A 34 5.20 13.73 3.59
CA LYS A 34 4.68 14.36 4.80
C LYS A 34 4.87 15.88 4.76
N LEU A 35 6.06 16.35 4.40
CA LEU A 35 6.34 17.78 4.26
C LEU A 35 5.42 18.41 3.22
N SER A 36 5.22 17.77 2.08
CA SER A 36 4.31 18.25 1.03
C SER A 36 2.88 18.36 1.55
N LEU A 37 2.34 17.32 2.18
CA LEU A 37 1.01 17.34 2.78
C LEU A 37 0.85 18.45 3.82
N THR A 38 1.83 18.61 4.72
CA THR A 38 1.82 19.64 5.74
C THR A 38 1.87 21.04 5.14
N ARG A 39 2.78 21.29 4.18
CA ARG A 39 2.91 22.58 3.52
C ARG A 39 1.67 22.95 2.72
N VAL A 40 1.15 22.00 1.95
CA VAL A 40 -0.04 22.25 1.13
C VAL A 40 -1.28 22.46 2.02
N SER A 41 -1.40 21.76 3.15
CA SER A 41 -2.48 22.00 4.10
C SER A 41 -2.39 23.37 4.78
N GLN A 42 -1.20 23.97 4.85
CA GLN A 42 -0.96 25.30 5.40
C GLN A 42 -1.10 26.42 4.35
N LEU A 43 -1.06 26.11 3.05
CA LEU A 43 -1.30 27.09 2.00
C LEU A 43 -2.76 27.54 2.07
N GLU A 44 -2.96 28.85 2.27
CA GLU A 44 -4.25 29.49 2.12
C GLU A 44 -4.42 30.00 0.68
N PRO A 45 -5.00 29.22 -0.22
CA PRO A 45 -5.42 29.77 -1.48
C PRO A 45 -6.71 30.56 -1.25
N GLY A 46 -6.57 31.82 -0.79
CA GLY A 46 -7.71 32.68 -0.42
C GLY A 46 -8.76 32.78 -1.50
N TRP A 47 -8.36 32.67 -2.77
CA TRP A 47 -9.27 32.62 -3.91
C TRP A 47 -10.06 31.29 -4.02
N LEU A 48 -9.53 30.17 -3.53
CA LEU A 48 -10.20 28.87 -3.51
C LEU A 48 -11.18 28.73 -2.33
N LEU A 49 -10.88 29.46 -1.25
CA LEU A 49 -11.75 29.53 -0.06
C LEU A 49 -12.92 30.50 -0.23
N ALA A 50 -12.94 31.29 -1.30
CA ALA A 50 -14.05 32.15 -1.64
C ALA A 50 -15.34 31.38 -2.03
N LEU A 51 -15.26 30.07 -2.30
CA LEU A 51 -16.43 29.24 -2.53
C LEU A 51 -17.06 28.80 -1.21
N PRO A 52 -18.31 29.19 -0.89
CA PRO A 52 -18.93 28.93 0.43
C PRO A 52 -18.95 27.45 0.84
N VAL A 53 -19.07 26.54 -0.12
CA VAL A 53 -19.05 25.08 0.11
C VAL A 53 -17.68 24.61 0.58
N LEU A 54 -16.61 25.18 0.06
CA LEU A 54 -15.23 24.84 0.44
C LEU A 54 -14.86 25.49 1.77
N GLN A 55 -15.45 26.64 2.10
CA GLN A 55 -15.25 27.33 3.38
C GLN A 55 -15.85 26.51 4.53
N GLY A 56 -17.02 25.89 4.37
CA GLY A 56 -17.62 24.99 5.35
C GLY A 56 -16.74 23.75 5.62
N LEU A 57 -16.12 23.21 4.58
CA LEU A 57 -15.17 22.09 4.70
C LEU A 57 -13.82 22.50 5.29
N ALA A 58 -13.42 23.77 5.13
CA ALA A 58 -12.17 24.30 5.68
C ALA A 58 -12.22 24.57 7.20
N GLN A 59 -13.40 24.74 7.76
CA GLN A 59 -13.61 25.05 9.19
C GLN A 59 -13.56 23.81 10.09
N GLY A 60 -13.58 22.60 9.54
CA GLY A 60 -13.37 21.35 10.29
C GLY A 60 -11.89 21.03 10.40
N GLU A 61 -11.30 21.23 11.56
CA GLU A 61 -9.97 20.77 12.04
C GLU A 61 -8.91 20.40 10.95
N GLY A 62 -8.55 21.35 10.09
CA GLY A 62 -7.48 21.19 9.09
C GLY A 62 -7.80 20.30 7.88
N ALA A 63 -8.90 19.57 7.90
CA ALA A 63 -9.30 18.67 6.81
C ALA A 63 -9.91 19.39 5.60
N GLY A 64 -10.37 20.61 5.76
CA GLY A 64 -11.15 21.33 4.76
C GLY A 64 -10.39 21.76 3.49
N ARG A 65 -9.06 21.76 3.52
CA ARG A 65 -8.22 22.06 2.34
C ARG A 65 -7.91 20.83 1.49
N LEU A 66 -8.10 19.65 2.05
CA LEU A 66 -7.77 18.38 1.41
C LEU A 66 -8.53 18.11 0.09
N PRO A 67 -9.83 18.47 -0.06
CA PRO A 67 -10.57 18.21 -1.30
C PRO A 67 -9.94 18.76 -2.58
N LEU A 68 -9.17 19.84 -2.48
CA LEU A 68 -8.55 20.48 -3.64
C LEU A 68 -7.18 19.92 -3.99
N LEU A 69 -6.55 19.20 -3.07
CA LEU A 69 -5.21 18.66 -3.28
C LEU A 69 -5.12 17.73 -4.50
N PRO A 70 -6.08 16.82 -4.74
CA PRO A 70 -6.07 15.97 -5.91
C PRO A 70 -6.14 16.75 -7.23
N LEU A 71 -6.79 17.91 -7.26
CA LEU A 71 -6.85 18.76 -8.46
C LEU A 71 -5.48 19.31 -8.86
N VAL A 72 -4.60 19.50 -7.89
CA VAL A 72 -3.23 19.98 -8.13
C VAL A 72 -2.26 18.82 -8.34
N GLY A 73 -2.31 17.79 -7.50
CA GLY A 73 -1.34 16.70 -7.47
C GLY A 73 -1.52 15.68 -8.60
N VAL A 74 -2.76 15.29 -8.90
CA VAL A 74 -3.04 14.26 -9.91
C VAL A 74 -2.64 14.64 -11.34
N PRO A 75 -2.78 15.90 -11.81
CA PRO A 75 -2.31 16.30 -13.13
C PRO A 75 -0.81 16.11 -13.37
N LEU A 76 0.04 16.33 -12.36
CA LEU A 76 1.49 16.27 -12.54
C LEU A 76 2.00 14.88 -12.95
N PRO A 77 1.59 13.75 -12.37
CA PRO A 77 1.94 12.43 -12.88
C PRO A 77 1.52 12.20 -14.32
N GLY A 78 0.36 12.71 -14.73
CA GLY A 78 -0.09 12.66 -16.12
C GLY A 78 0.81 13.45 -17.07
N VAL A 79 1.24 14.65 -16.69
CA VAL A 79 2.20 15.46 -17.45
C VAL A 79 3.55 14.73 -17.53
N LEU A 80 4.05 14.17 -16.42
CA LEU A 80 5.28 13.39 -16.42
C LEU A 80 5.22 12.18 -17.35
N ARG A 81 4.05 11.53 -17.44
CA ARG A 81 3.82 10.42 -18.39
C ARG A 81 3.89 10.86 -19.85
N THR A 82 3.45 12.07 -20.18
CA THR A 82 3.45 12.59 -21.56
C THR A 82 4.82 13.15 -21.98
N TRP A 83 5.58 13.64 -21.03
CA TRP A 83 6.91 14.25 -21.30
C TRP A 83 8.04 13.23 -21.34
N THR A 84 7.87 12.08 -20.72
CA THR A 84 8.89 11.04 -20.74
C THR A 84 8.74 10.20 -22.00
N THR A 85 9.70 10.30 -22.88
CA THR A 85 9.82 9.49 -24.12
C THR A 85 10.26 8.04 -23.85
N PHE A 86 10.25 7.61 -22.60
CA PHE A 86 10.64 6.25 -22.23
C PHE A 86 9.55 5.24 -22.61
N PRO A 87 9.92 4.13 -23.28
CA PRO A 87 8.98 3.06 -23.58
C PRO A 87 8.40 2.49 -22.28
N GLY A 88 7.08 2.48 -22.20
CA GLY A 88 6.35 2.01 -21.02
C GLY A 88 6.33 3.04 -19.90
N ASP A 89 5.19 3.56 -19.65
CA ASP A 89 4.74 4.45 -18.56
C ASP A 89 5.75 4.74 -17.46
N ALA A 90 6.53 5.83 -17.57
CA ALA A 90 7.49 6.23 -16.54
C ALA A 90 6.81 6.49 -15.17
N ALA A 91 5.62 7.07 -15.18
CA ALA A 91 4.73 7.14 -14.02
C ALA A 91 3.68 6.03 -14.12
N ARG A 92 3.61 5.16 -13.11
CA ARG A 92 2.71 4.00 -13.08
C ARG A 92 1.77 4.05 -11.89
N ALA A 93 0.57 3.57 -12.11
CA ALA A 93 -0.41 3.42 -11.03
C ALA A 93 0.05 2.41 -9.97
N ASP A 94 0.67 1.30 -10.38
CA ASP A 94 1.17 0.28 -9.45
C ASP A 94 2.62 -0.08 -9.79
N LEU A 95 3.54 0.26 -8.88
CA LEU A 95 4.96 0.01 -9.05
C LEU A 95 5.38 -1.42 -8.71
N THR A 96 4.47 -2.24 -8.21
CA THR A 96 4.71 -3.67 -7.96
C THR A 96 5.04 -4.41 -9.25
N ALA A 97 4.53 -3.94 -10.39
CA ALA A 97 4.76 -4.57 -11.70
C ALA A 97 6.26 -4.68 -12.04
N ASP A 98 7.06 -3.65 -11.75
CA ASP A 98 8.50 -3.70 -12.04
C ASP A 98 9.24 -4.63 -11.10
N VAL A 99 8.87 -4.63 -9.80
CA VAL A 99 9.45 -5.55 -8.81
C VAL A 99 9.14 -6.99 -9.21
N LEU A 100 7.91 -7.25 -9.67
CA LEU A 100 7.51 -8.55 -10.20
C LEU A 100 8.24 -8.90 -11.50
N ALA A 101 8.32 -7.97 -12.45
CA ALA A 101 8.96 -8.23 -13.76
C ALA A 101 10.43 -8.62 -13.61
N THR A 102 11.11 -8.05 -12.61
CA THR A 102 12.54 -8.27 -12.38
C THR A 102 12.84 -9.30 -11.29
N ALA A 103 11.83 -9.87 -10.64
CA ALA A 103 12.04 -10.89 -9.62
C ALA A 103 12.87 -12.07 -10.16
N GLY A 104 13.98 -12.39 -9.50
CA GLY A 104 14.98 -13.39 -9.92
C GLY A 104 16.02 -12.88 -10.93
N GLN A 105 15.84 -11.66 -11.43
CA GLN A 105 16.76 -10.97 -12.36
C GLN A 105 16.87 -9.50 -11.96
N GLU A 106 17.05 -9.24 -10.69
CA GLU A 106 17.03 -7.90 -10.09
C GLU A 106 18.16 -6.98 -10.66
N GLU A 107 19.17 -7.54 -11.29
CA GLU A 107 20.18 -6.81 -12.07
C GLU A 107 19.60 -6.02 -13.25
N ARG A 108 18.42 -6.39 -13.74
CA ARG A 108 17.71 -5.73 -14.84
C ARG A 108 16.74 -4.66 -14.36
N PHE A 109 16.66 -4.39 -13.06
CA PHE A 109 15.73 -3.42 -12.50
C PHE A 109 15.95 -2.02 -13.09
N PRO A 110 14.89 -1.30 -13.54
CA PRO A 110 15.00 0.00 -14.19
C PRO A 110 15.21 1.12 -13.15
N TRP A 111 16.34 1.11 -12.45
CA TRP A 111 16.65 2.05 -11.36
C TRP A 111 16.67 3.52 -11.81
N TRP A 112 16.97 3.79 -13.07
CA TRP A 112 17.01 5.15 -13.64
C TRP A 112 15.63 5.82 -13.71
N LEU A 113 14.55 5.07 -13.65
CA LEU A 113 13.18 5.60 -13.59
C LEU A 113 12.78 6.04 -12.18
N ALA A 114 13.55 5.67 -11.16
CA ALA A 114 13.20 5.94 -9.76
C ALA A 114 13.02 7.44 -9.44
N PRO A 115 13.88 8.38 -9.93
CA PRO A 115 13.68 9.80 -9.66
C PRO A 115 12.36 10.34 -10.22
N VAL A 116 12.01 9.98 -11.46
CA VAL A 116 10.75 10.40 -12.10
C VAL A 116 9.55 9.83 -11.35
N ARG A 117 9.64 8.56 -10.94
CA ARG A 117 8.58 7.90 -10.18
C ARG A 117 8.44 8.46 -8.78
N ALA A 118 9.54 8.80 -8.10
CA ALA A 118 9.52 9.47 -6.81
C ALA A 118 8.77 10.81 -6.88
N LEU A 119 9.05 11.62 -7.91
CA LEU A 119 8.32 12.87 -8.16
C LEU A 119 6.85 12.64 -8.46
N ALA A 120 6.51 11.62 -9.26
CA ALA A 120 5.12 11.29 -9.57
C ALA A 120 4.35 10.80 -8.34
N ILE A 121 5.00 10.02 -7.46
CA ILE A 121 4.42 9.58 -6.19
C ILE A 121 4.20 10.77 -5.27
N LEU A 122 5.20 11.63 -5.12
CA LEU A 122 5.10 12.85 -4.32
C LEU A 122 3.94 13.72 -4.82
N ALA A 123 3.82 13.92 -6.11
CA ALA A 123 2.73 14.68 -6.71
C ALA A 123 1.36 14.03 -6.49
N THR A 124 1.26 12.69 -6.53
CA THR A 124 -0.02 12.00 -6.32
C THR A 124 -0.36 11.92 -4.83
N VAL A 125 0.48 11.25 -4.05
CA VAL A 125 0.18 10.94 -2.64
C VAL A 125 0.40 12.17 -1.75
N GLY A 126 1.45 12.95 -2.01
CA GLY A 126 1.76 14.18 -1.27
C GLY A 126 0.72 15.28 -1.44
N PHE A 127 -0.12 15.21 -2.47
CA PHE A 127 -1.26 16.12 -2.67
C PHE A 127 -2.62 15.42 -2.43
N GLY A 128 -2.64 14.34 -1.68
CA GLY A 128 -3.87 13.71 -1.20
C GLY A 128 -4.49 12.69 -2.14
N GLY A 129 -3.85 12.31 -3.23
CA GLY A 129 -4.33 11.23 -4.10
C GLY A 129 -4.53 9.93 -3.32
N ALA A 130 -5.64 9.24 -3.57
CA ALA A 130 -6.07 8.06 -2.82
C ALA A 130 -5.26 6.79 -3.18
N MET A 131 -3.94 6.86 -3.00
CA MET A 131 -2.98 5.79 -3.30
C MET A 131 -1.99 5.59 -2.16
N GLY A 132 -1.44 4.38 -2.08
CA GLY A 132 -0.47 3.98 -1.05
C GLY A 132 0.98 4.24 -1.43
N THR A 133 1.86 4.10 -0.45
CA THR A 133 3.31 4.34 -0.54
C THR A 133 4.14 3.07 -0.50
N GLU A 134 3.57 1.90 -0.29
CA GLU A 134 4.27 0.63 -0.02
C GLU A 134 4.92 0.05 -1.28
N SER A 135 4.18 -0.07 -2.38
CA SER A 135 4.76 -0.45 -3.67
C SER A 135 5.82 0.55 -4.13
N PRO A 136 5.59 1.87 -4.00
CA PRO A 136 6.64 2.88 -4.15
C PRO A 136 7.88 2.63 -3.30
N ALA A 137 7.72 2.33 -2.01
CA ALA A 137 8.83 2.07 -1.10
C ALA A 137 9.64 0.85 -1.51
N ALA A 138 8.98 -0.26 -1.87
CA ALA A 138 9.66 -1.43 -2.41
C ALA A 138 10.41 -1.09 -3.70
N HIS A 139 9.76 -0.37 -4.64
CA HIS A 139 10.38 0.04 -5.90
C HIS A 139 11.62 0.92 -5.68
N LEU A 140 11.48 1.96 -4.87
CA LEU A 140 12.60 2.87 -4.57
C LEU A 140 13.72 2.15 -3.82
N GLY A 141 13.37 1.22 -2.91
CA GLY A 141 14.32 0.40 -2.19
C GLY A 141 15.12 -0.53 -3.11
N VAL A 142 14.45 -1.23 -4.03
CA VAL A 142 15.11 -2.05 -5.05
C VAL A 142 15.96 -1.18 -5.98
N ALA A 143 15.44 -0.02 -6.41
CA ALA A 143 16.15 0.89 -7.30
C ALA A 143 17.44 1.43 -6.69
N ALA A 144 17.40 1.90 -5.44
CA ALA A 144 18.56 2.41 -4.72
C ALA A 144 19.65 1.34 -4.56
N ALA A 145 19.24 0.13 -4.18
CA ALA A 145 20.15 -1.00 -4.05
C ALA A 145 20.74 -1.45 -5.39
N ALA A 146 19.92 -1.51 -6.45
CA ALA A 146 20.39 -1.85 -7.80
C ALA A 146 21.35 -0.81 -8.36
N TRP A 147 21.09 0.48 -8.14
CA TRP A 147 22.00 1.57 -8.47
C TRP A 147 23.34 1.43 -7.76
N MET A 148 23.34 1.21 -6.43
CA MET A 148 24.54 1.02 -5.62
C MET A 148 25.36 -0.17 -6.13
N GLY A 149 24.72 -1.30 -6.42
CA GLY A 149 25.38 -2.50 -6.94
C GLY A 149 26.02 -2.31 -8.32
N ARG A 150 25.49 -1.42 -9.14
CA ARG A 150 26.07 -1.08 -10.45
C ARG A 150 27.24 -0.11 -10.35
N TRP A 151 27.16 0.84 -9.45
CA TRP A 151 28.20 1.87 -9.29
C TRP A 151 29.50 1.34 -8.71
N ARG A 152 29.43 0.21 -7.98
CA ARG A 152 30.60 -0.43 -7.34
C ARG A 152 30.79 -1.85 -7.88
N PRO A 153 31.81 -2.07 -8.73
CA PRO A 153 32.02 -3.38 -9.37
C PRO A 153 32.13 -4.56 -8.39
N TRP A 154 32.69 -4.34 -7.22
CA TRP A 154 32.83 -5.37 -6.18
C TRP A 154 31.49 -5.78 -5.54
N LEU A 155 30.42 -4.97 -5.70
CA LEU A 155 29.06 -5.30 -5.24
C LEU A 155 28.26 -6.10 -6.26
N ARG A 156 28.71 -6.26 -7.51
CA ARG A 156 27.98 -7.00 -8.57
C ARG A 156 27.56 -8.40 -8.16
N PRO A 157 28.42 -9.22 -7.46
CA PRO A 157 28.02 -10.55 -6.99
C PRO A 157 26.87 -10.51 -5.96
N LEU A 158 26.71 -9.39 -5.25
CA LEU A 158 25.69 -9.18 -4.23
C LEU A 158 24.43 -8.47 -4.79
N LEU A 159 24.36 -8.21 -6.07
CA LEU A 159 23.31 -7.34 -6.67
C LEU A 159 21.90 -7.87 -6.37
N ARG A 160 21.67 -9.18 -6.44
CA ARG A 160 20.38 -9.79 -6.08
C ARG A 160 20.06 -9.66 -4.60
N PRO A 161 20.95 -10.08 -3.65
CA PRO A 161 20.73 -9.84 -2.23
C PRO A 161 20.53 -8.37 -1.87
N LEU A 162 21.32 -7.46 -2.49
CA LEU A 162 21.15 -6.02 -2.33
C LEU A 162 19.73 -5.56 -2.70
N ALA A 163 19.27 -5.92 -3.88
CA ALA A 163 17.96 -5.50 -4.40
C ALA A 163 16.80 -6.08 -3.58
N VAL A 164 16.87 -7.36 -3.22
CA VAL A 164 15.87 -8.01 -2.37
C VAL A 164 15.84 -7.38 -0.98
N GLY A 165 17.00 -7.15 -0.37
CA GLY A 165 17.12 -6.51 0.94
C GLY A 165 16.65 -5.05 0.91
N GLY A 166 16.99 -4.31 -0.16
CA GLY A 166 16.55 -2.93 -0.35
C GLY A 166 15.04 -2.79 -0.45
N GLY A 167 14.39 -3.67 -1.23
CA GLY A 167 12.94 -3.70 -1.34
C GLY A 167 12.25 -4.07 -0.03
N ALA A 168 12.77 -5.08 0.67
CA ALA A 168 12.26 -5.48 1.99
C ALA A 168 12.40 -4.36 3.02
N ALA A 169 13.55 -3.68 3.03
CA ALA A 169 13.82 -2.58 3.95
C ALA A 169 12.94 -1.35 3.66
N GLY A 170 12.72 -1.03 2.39
CA GLY A 170 11.83 0.08 2.01
C GLY A 170 10.43 -0.10 2.57
N VAL A 171 9.84 -1.29 2.40
CA VAL A 171 8.51 -1.60 2.95
C VAL A 171 8.53 -1.63 4.48
N ALA A 172 9.52 -2.30 5.08
CA ALA A 172 9.62 -2.42 6.54
C ALA A 172 9.85 -1.06 7.23
N ALA A 173 10.60 -0.15 6.60
CA ALA A 173 10.81 1.20 7.10
C ALA A 173 9.53 2.02 7.16
N LEU A 174 8.64 1.87 6.19
CA LEU A 174 7.36 2.55 6.20
C LEU A 174 6.37 1.97 7.20
N MET A 175 6.34 0.63 7.31
CA MET A 175 5.34 -0.07 8.11
C MET A 175 5.74 -0.26 9.57
N GLY A 176 7.01 -0.09 9.92
CA GLY A 176 7.53 -0.39 11.25
C GLY A 176 7.54 -1.88 11.60
N ILE A 177 7.44 -2.77 10.60
CA ILE A 177 7.30 -4.21 10.80
C ILE A 177 8.29 -4.95 9.92
N PRO A 178 9.29 -5.64 10.49
CA PRO A 178 10.34 -6.29 9.69
C PRO A 178 9.81 -7.41 8.78
N LEU A 179 8.83 -8.17 9.27
CA LEU A 179 8.27 -9.30 8.53
C LEU A 179 7.42 -8.89 7.33
N VAL A 180 6.81 -7.70 7.33
CA VAL A 180 6.01 -7.23 6.17
C VAL A 180 6.87 -7.10 4.92
N GLY A 181 8.00 -6.39 5.02
CA GLY A 181 8.90 -6.23 3.88
C GLY A 181 9.51 -7.57 3.44
N THR A 182 9.86 -8.41 4.39
CA THR A 182 10.38 -9.76 4.14
C THR A 182 9.38 -10.60 3.37
N CYS A 183 8.15 -10.74 3.89
CA CYS A 183 7.08 -11.52 3.24
C CYS A 183 6.73 -10.94 1.89
N PHE A 184 6.62 -9.61 1.75
CA PHE A 184 6.31 -8.94 0.49
C PHE A 184 7.30 -9.33 -0.61
N MET A 185 8.60 -9.20 -0.38
CA MET A 185 9.62 -9.54 -1.39
C MET A 185 9.69 -11.04 -1.70
N LEU A 186 9.46 -11.89 -0.71
CA LEU A 186 9.48 -13.35 -0.90
C LEU A 186 8.22 -13.82 -1.63
N GLU A 187 7.05 -13.33 -1.27
CA GLU A 187 5.79 -13.69 -1.95
C GLU A 187 5.74 -13.19 -3.39
N LEU A 188 6.21 -11.96 -3.65
CA LEU A 188 6.34 -11.47 -5.02
C LEU A 188 7.27 -12.35 -5.84
N GLY A 189 8.42 -12.75 -5.29
CA GLY A 189 9.32 -13.68 -5.96
C GLY A 189 8.63 -15.00 -6.27
N ARG A 190 7.91 -15.59 -5.31
CA ARG A 190 7.16 -16.84 -5.50
C ARG A 190 6.11 -16.75 -6.62
N ARG A 191 5.46 -15.59 -6.77
CA ARG A 191 4.50 -15.36 -7.86
C ARG A 191 5.13 -15.42 -9.24
N ARG A 192 6.43 -15.18 -9.33
CA ARG A 192 7.24 -15.34 -10.55
C ARG A 192 7.99 -16.66 -10.58
N LEU A 193 7.59 -17.63 -9.76
CA LEU A 193 8.21 -18.94 -9.64
C LEU A 193 9.70 -18.90 -9.25
N VAL A 194 10.13 -17.83 -8.60
CA VAL A 194 11.50 -17.73 -8.06
C VAL A 194 11.57 -18.59 -6.79
N PRO A 195 12.49 -19.56 -6.74
CA PRO A 195 12.62 -20.45 -5.60
C PRO A 195 13.09 -19.70 -4.34
N PHE A 196 12.69 -20.20 -3.19
CA PHE A 196 13.24 -19.76 -1.91
C PHE A 196 14.67 -20.27 -1.78
N SER A 197 15.64 -19.42 -2.07
CA SER A 197 17.05 -19.71 -1.81
C SER A 197 17.49 -19.09 -0.47
N VAL A 198 18.48 -19.69 0.17
CA VAL A 198 18.96 -19.23 1.49
C VAL A 198 19.46 -17.78 1.45
N ASP A 199 20.17 -17.42 0.39
CA ASP A 199 20.64 -16.05 0.17
C ASP A 199 19.50 -15.04 0.02
N ARG A 200 18.43 -15.40 -0.69
CA ARG A 200 17.25 -14.55 -0.90
C ARG A 200 16.47 -14.36 0.41
N VAL A 201 16.26 -15.43 1.17
CA VAL A 201 15.56 -15.37 2.47
C VAL A 201 16.39 -14.57 3.47
N ALA A 202 17.69 -14.83 3.57
CA ALA A 202 18.60 -14.10 4.45
C ALA A 202 18.66 -12.60 4.08
N ALA A 203 18.69 -12.27 2.79
CA ALA A 203 18.68 -10.89 2.32
C ALA A 203 17.36 -10.17 2.67
N ALA A 204 16.22 -10.82 2.45
CA ALA A 204 14.92 -10.24 2.78
C ALA A 204 14.75 -10.01 4.30
N LEU A 205 15.16 -10.98 5.12
CA LEU A 205 15.13 -10.87 6.58
C LEU A 205 16.06 -9.76 7.09
N ALA A 206 17.32 -9.76 6.62
CA ALA A 206 18.29 -8.73 7.02
C ALA A 206 17.84 -7.33 6.59
N GLY A 207 17.34 -7.18 5.36
CA GLY A 207 16.77 -5.93 4.88
C GLY A 207 15.55 -5.49 5.69
N GLY A 208 14.62 -6.40 5.97
CA GLY A 208 13.45 -6.14 6.81
C GLY A 208 13.82 -5.64 8.21
N LEU A 209 14.82 -6.28 8.85
CA LEU A 209 15.32 -5.84 10.16
C LEU A 209 15.98 -4.46 10.12
N VAL A 210 16.78 -4.18 9.08
CA VAL A 210 17.39 -2.85 8.89
C VAL A 210 16.30 -1.79 8.70
N GLY A 211 15.31 -2.03 7.85
CA GLY A 211 14.20 -1.11 7.62
C GLY A 211 13.42 -0.83 8.89
N TRP A 212 13.11 -1.87 9.66
CA TRP A 212 12.48 -1.73 10.98
C TRP A 212 13.31 -0.91 11.96
N GLY A 213 14.62 -1.18 12.06
CA GLY A 213 15.53 -0.42 12.93
C GLY A 213 15.55 1.08 12.59
N ILE A 214 15.51 1.41 11.29
CA ILE A 214 15.41 2.78 10.82
C ILE A 214 14.02 3.38 11.17
N ASN A 215 12.94 2.63 10.97
CA ASN A 215 11.60 3.08 11.36
C ASN A 215 11.52 3.42 12.85
N VAL A 216 12.04 2.54 13.72
CA VAL A 216 12.07 2.77 15.18
C VAL A 216 12.81 4.05 15.53
N LYS A 217 13.91 4.32 14.83
CA LYS A 217 14.71 5.55 15.05
C LYS A 217 13.98 6.82 14.62
N PHE A 218 13.25 6.77 13.49
CA PHE A 218 12.61 7.96 12.90
C PHE A 218 11.10 8.04 13.15
N GLN A 219 10.50 7.06 13.84
CA GLN A 219 9.08 7.03 14.20
C GLN A 219 8.15 7.21 12.98
N LEU A 220 8.40 6.46 11.90
CA LEU A 220 7.75 6.65 10.60
C LEU A 220 6.36 6.01 10.48
N THR A 221 5.66 5.73 11.55
CA THR A 221 4.38 5.03 11.52
C THR A 221 3.33 5.79 10.69
N LEU A 222 2.82 5.15 9.64
CA LEU A 222 1.83 5.73 8.74
C LEU A 222 0.42 5.20 8.96
N ILE A 223 0.29 4.03 9.58
CA ILE A 223 -0.98 3.34 9.77
C ILE A 223 -0.98 2.71 11.16
N SER A 224 -2.08 2.89 11.86
CA SER A 224 -2.40 2.20 13.10
C SER A 224 -3.66 1.39 12.89
N LEU A 225 -3.74 0.21 13.48
CA LEU A 225 -4.93 -0.65 13.53
C LEU A 225 -5.13 -1.10 14.96
N VAL A 226 -6.33 -0.98 15.45
CA VAL A 226 -6.70 -1.58 16.73
C VAL A 226 -7.13 -3.03 16.48
N VAL A 227 -6.47 -3.98 17.11
CA VAL A 227 -6.83 -5.39 17.07
C VAL A 227 -7.03 -5.86 18.51
N PRO A 228 -8.27 -6.12 18.95
CA PRO A 228 -8.53 -6.53 20.32
C PRO A 228 -8.01 -7.95 20.57
N LYS A 229 -7.61 -8.21 21.82
CA LYS A 229 -7.28 -9.56 22.27
C LYS A 229 -8.54 -10.40 22.25
N VAL A 230 -8.46 -11.62 21.72
CA VAL A 230 -9.54 -12.60 21.73
C VAL A 230 -9.31 -13.56 22.89
N PRO A 231 -10.22 -13.63 23.89
CA PRO A 231 -10.15 -14.64 24.94
C PRO A 231 -10.22 -16.06 24.35
N PRO A 232 -9.53 -17.05 24.93
CA PRO A 232 -9.59 -18.43 24.45
C PRO A 232 -11.02 -19.03 24.43
N ALA A 233 -11.87 -18.58 25.34
CA ALA A 233 -13.28 -19.03 25.42
C ALA A 233 -14.08 -18.62 24.16
N ASP A 234 -13.77 -17.47 23.58
CA ASP A 234 -14.50 -16.89 22.45
C ASP A 234 -13.82 -17.17 21.09
N LEU A 235 -12.81 -18.04 21.10
CA LEU A 235 -12.01 -18.32 19.90
C LEU A 235 -12.85 -18.79 18.72
N TRP A 236 -13.77 -19.72 18.93
CA TRP A 236 -14.56 -20.30 17.85
C TRP A 236 -15.53 -19.31 17.23
N ASP A 237 -16.14 -18.45 18.02
CA ASP A 237 -17.02 -17.39 17.55
C ASP A 237 -16.22 -16.33 16.74
N ALA A 238 -15.05 -15.95 17.25
CA ALA A 238 -14.15 -15.04 16.55
C ALA A 238 -13.63 -15.63 15.22
N VAL A 239 -13.30 -16.92 15.19
CA VAL A 239 -12.85 -17.63 13.98
C VAL A 239 -13.99 -17.76 12.97
N ALA A 240 -15.20 -18.11 13.42
CA ALA A 240 -16.37 -18.19 12.55
C ALA A 240 -16.71 -16.83 11.93
N ALA A 241 -16.71 -15.77 12.74
CA ALA A 241 -16.90 -14.41 12.26
C ALA A 241 -15.80 -13.99 11.28
N ALA A 242 -14.54 -14.27 11.59
CA ALA A 242 -13.40 -13.97 10.73
C ALA A 242 -13.47 -14.67 9.37
N LEU A 243 -13.99 -15.91 9.33
CA LEU A 243 -14.23 -16.64 8.09
C LEU A 243 -15.21 -15.88 7.17
N LEU A 244 -16.36 -15.49 7.73
CA LEU A 244 -17.43 -14.82 6.98
C LEU A 244 -17.03 -13.39 6.57
N ILE A 245 -16.55 -12.62 7.54
CA ILE A 245 -16.08 -11.24 7.32
C ILE A 245 -14.92 -11.23 6.32
N GLY A 246 -13.97 -12.16 6.48
CA GLY A 246 -12.83 -12.31 5.60
C GLY A 246 -13.22 -12.63 4.17
N ALA A 247 -14.17 -13.55 3.97
CA ALA A 247 -14.68 -13.87 2.63
C ALA A 247 -15.33 -12.65 1.95
N ILE A 248 -16.18 -11.93 2.68
CA ILE A 248 -16.89 -10.74 2.16
C ILE A 248 -15.90 -9.61 1.89
N ALA A 249 -15.06 -9.24 2.85
CA ALA A 249 -14.09 -8.15 2.69
C ALA A 249 -13.08 -8.45 1.57
N GLY A 250 -12.62 -9.71 1.47
CA GLY A 250 -11.75 -10.16 0.39
C GLY A 250 -12.41 -10.06 -0.99
N ALA A 251 -13.69 -10.42 -1.11
CA ALA A 251 -14.43 -10.27 -2.36
C ALA A 251 -14.64 -8.80 -2.73
N VAL A 252 -15.04 -7.95 -1.77
CA VAL A 252 -15.24 -6.50 -1.99
C VAL A 252 -13.95 -5.85 -2.47
N THR A 253 -12.83 -6.14 -1.84
CA THR A 253 -11.52 -5.58 -2.23
C THR A 253 -11.05 -6.11 -3.58
N ALA A 254 -11.31 -7.38 -3.91
CA ALA A 254 -11.00 -7.92 -5.22
C ALA A 254 -11.83 -7.24 -6.32
N LEU A 255 -13.11 -6.95 -6.08
CA LEU A 255 -13.96 -6.19 -7.00
C LEU A 255 -13.47 -4.74 -7.17
N ALA A 256 -13.10 -4.07 -6.06
CA ALA A 256 -12.46 -2.76 -6.11
C ALA A 256 -11.17 -2.80 -6.95
N GLY A 257 -10.36 -3.83 -6.79
CA GLY A 257 -9.16 -4.06 -7.58
C GLY A 257 -9.47 -4.22 -9.07
N LYS A 258 -10.54 -4.90 -9.43
CA LYS A 258 -10.99 -5.03 -10.83
C LYS A 258 -11.41 -3.68 -11.42
N ALA A 259 -12.10 -2.84 -10.65
CA ALA A 259 -12.44 -1.48 -11.07
C ALA A 259 -11.19 -0.62 -11.31
N ILE A 260 -10.22 -0.69 -10.39
CA ILE A 260 -8.91 -0.03 -10.53
C ILE A 260 -8.18 -0.49 -11.80
N TYR A 261 -8.20 -1.79 -12.08
CA TYR A 261 -7.59 -2.32 -13.30
C TYR A 261 -8.25 -1.77 -14.57
N TRP A 262 -9.57 -1.74 -14.64
CA TRP A 262 -10.26 -1.16 -15.77
C TRP A 262 -9.94 0.33 -15.95
N ALA A 263 -9.86 1.06 -14.85
CA ALA A 263 -9.46 2.47 -14.86
C ALA A 263 -8.04 2.67 -15.45
N ARG A 264 -7.11 1.76 -15.17
CA ARG A 264 -5.76 1.78 -15.78
C ARG A 264 -5.81 1.57 -17.30
N GLY A 265 -6.67 0.66 -17.77
CA GLY A 265 -6.85 0.33 -19.17
C GLY A 265 -7.66 1.36 -19.96
N TRP A 266 -8.27 2.34 -19.29
CA TRP A 266 -9.12 3.32 -19.94
C TRP A 266 -8.32 4.16 -20.95
N LYS A 267 -8.74 4.07 -22.24
CA LYS A 267 -8.11 4.77 -23.34
C LYS A 267 -8.85 6.08 -23.60
N ALA A 268 -8.31 7.19 -23.12
CA ALA A 268 -8.82 8.54 -23.40
C ALA A 268 -7.64 9.50 -23.57
N ARG A 269 -7.93 10.70 -24.10
CA ARG A 269 -6.91 11.77 -24.20
C ARG A 269 -6.38 12.11 -22.80
N PRO A 270 -5.06 12.29 -22.63
CA PRO A 270 -4.47 12.52 -21.31
C PRO A 270 -5.13 13.66 -20.53
N GLY A 271 -5.39 14.81 -21.17
CA GLY A 271 -6.06 15.94 -20.52
C GLY A 271 -7.48 15.62 -20.05
N LEU A 272 -8.23 14.80 -20.81
CA LEU A 272 -9.57 14.36 -20.41
C LEU A 272 -9.51 13.42 -19.20
N LYS A 273 -8.56 12.49 -19.17
CA LYS A 273 -8.33 11.62 -18.01
C LYS A 273 -8.04 12.43 -16.75
N LEU A 274 -7.14 13.41 -16.88
CA LEU A 274 -6.77 14.30 -15.77
C LEU A 274 -7.99 15.06 -15.26
N ALA A 275 -8.74 15.72 -16.16
CA ALA A 275 -9.89 16.52 -15.80
C ALA A 275 -10.99 15.67 -15.13
N LEU A 276 -11.39 14.58 -15.76
CA LEU A 276 -12.46 13.73 -15.23
C LEU A 276 -12.04 13.02 -13.93
N GLY A 277 -10.79 12.55 -13.85
CA GLY A 277 -10.29 11.93 -12.62
C GLY A 277 -10.19 12.92 -11.47
N ALA A 278 -9.73 14.15 -11.71
CA ALA A 278 -9.68 15.20 -10.69
C ALA A 278 -11.08 15.64 -10.23
N LEU A 279 -12.02 15.81 -11.16
CA LEU A 279 -13.41 16.11 -10.82
C LEU A 279 -14.08 14.97 -10.03
N ALA A 280 -13.83 13.72 -10.42
CA ALA A 280 -14.32 12.56 -9.69
C ALA A 280 -13.74 12.52 -8.26
N MET A 281 -12.43 12.74 -8.09
CA MET A 281 -11.80 12.82 -6.77
C MET A 281 -12.43 13.91 -5.90
N LEU A 282 -12.68 15.10 -6.47
CA LEU A 282 -13.33 16.19 -5.75
C LEU A 282 -14.75 15.81 -5.33
N ALA A 283 -15.55 15.28 -6.26
CA ALA A 283 -16.94 14.86 -5.97
C ALA A 283 -16.98 13.77 -4.87
N ILE A 284 -16.07 12.80 -4.93
CA ILE A 284 -15.96 11.75 -3.91
C ILE A 284 -15.56 12.34 -2.55
N ALA A 285 -14.62 13.28 -2.54
CA ALA A 285 -14.21 13.94 -1.32
C ALA A 285 -15.33 14.74 -0.66
N LEU A 286 -16.12 15.46 -1.45
CA LEU A 286 -17.31 16.17 -1.00
C LEU A 286 -18.36 15.20 -0.45
N ALA A 287 -18.67 14.14 -1.18
CA ALA A 287 -19.61 13.11 -0.74
C ALA A 287 -19.16 12.43 0.56
N THR A 288 -17.87 12.11 0.66
CA THR A 288 -17.30 11.51 1.89
C THR A 288 -17.35 12.50 3.04
N GLY A 289 -17.13 13.79 2.79
CA GLY A 289 -17.23 14.85 3.79
C GLY A 289 -18.64 15.02 4.37
N TRP A 290 -19.66 14.73 3.58
CA TRP A 290 -21.06 14.82 4.02
C TRP A 290 -21.50 13.67 4.92
N ILE A 291 -20.97 12.47 4.70
CA ILE A 291 -21.41 11.25 5.42
C ILE A 291 -20.42 10.79 6.48
N ALA A 292 -19.19 11.27 6.43
CA ALA A 292 -18.12 10.85 7.34
C ALA A 292 -17.16 12.03 7.61
N ALA A 293 -15.94 11.93 7.11
CA ALA A 293 -14.93 12.98 7.16
C ALA A 293 -14.24 13.09 5.80
N PRO A 294 -13.99 14.30 5.27
CA PRO A 294 -13.33 14.47 3.96
C PRO A 294 -12.00 13.73 3.88
N ALA A 295 -11.24 13.70 4.97
CA ALA A 295 -9.97 13.01 5.08
C ALA A 295 -10.04 11.50 4.77
N ALA A 296 -11.19 10.86 4.98
CA ALA A 296 -11.39 9.44 4.67
C ALA A 296 -11.29 9.11 3.17
N ALA A 297 -11.47 10.10 2.28
CA ALA A 297 -11.30 9.92 0.84
C ALA A 297 -9.84 10.00 0.37
N PHE A 298 -8.91 10.54 1.18
CA PHE A 298 -7.57 10.92 0.74
C PHE A 298 -6.46 10.00 1.19
N GLY A 299 -5.30 10.14 0.51
CA GLY A 299 -4.07 9.48 0.84
C GLY A 299 -4.15 7.96 0.87
N PRO A 300 -3.27 7.26 1.58
CA PRO A 300 -3.21 5.81 1.62
C PRO A 300 -4.45 5.12 2.19
N GLY A 301 -5.17 5.78 3.12
CA GLY A 301 -6.36 5.21 3.76
C GLY A 301 -6.31 5.19 5.28
N GLY A 302 -5.20 5.58 5.91
CA GLY A 302 -5.08 5.61 7.37
C GLY A 302 -6.15 6.49 8.02
N ALA A 303 -6.44 7.66 7.45
CA ALA A 303 -7.50 8.54 7.96
C ALA A 303 -8.90 7.91 7.91
N ALA A 304 -9.17 7.07 6.92
CA ALA A 304 -10.44 6.35 6.83
C ALA A 304 -10.57 5.28 7.93
N ILE A 305 -9.47 4.58 8.23
CA ILE A 305 -9.42 3.59 9.31
C ILE A 305 -9.62 4.30 10.66
N VAL A 306 -8.85 5.35 10.94
CA VAL A 306 -8.97 6.14 12.18
C VAL A 306 -10.38 6.68 12.34
N TRP A 307 -11.01 7.19 11.26
CA TRP A 307 -12.41 7.61 11.31
C TRP A 307 -13.33 6.46 11.73
N ALA A 308 -13.19 5.28 11.13
CA ALA A 308 -14.02 4.12 11.44
C ALA A 308 -13.80 3.61 12.88
N GLU A 309 -12.58 3.67 13.40
CA GLU A 309 -12.24 3.32 14.79
C GLU A 309 -12.79 4.34 15.80
N THR A 310 -12.76 5.62 15.46
CA THR A 310 -13.18 6.71 16.36
C THR A 310 -14.66 7.07 16.26
N THR A 311 -15.41 6.43 15.35
CA THR A 311 -16.84 6.69 15.14
C THR A 311 -17.67 5.42 15.40
N PRO A 312 -17.76 4.93 16.66
CA PRO A 312 -18.46 3.69 16.98
C PRO A 312 -19.96 3.73 16.70
N ALA A 313 -20.54 4.94 16.56
CA ALA A 313 -21.94 5.14 16.19
C ALA A 313 -22.19 5.10 14.67
N ALA A 314 -21.16 4.85 13.85
CA ALA A 314 -21.32 4.75 12.41
C ALA A 314 -22.22 3.58 12.05
N THR A 315 -23.27 3.85 11.28
CA THR A 315 -24.20 2.78 10.86
C THR A 315 -23.54 1.87 9.82
N PRO A 316 -23.97 0.60 9.69
CA PRO A 316 -23.49 -0.31 8.65
C PRO A 316 -23.59 0.31 7.24
N LEU A 317 -24.64 1.07 6.97
CA LEU A 317 -24.83 1.75 5.69
C LEU A 317 -23.78 2.86 5.47
N THR A 318 -23.49 3.65 6.50
CA THR A 318 -22.45 4.68 6.44
C THR A 318 -21.06 4.06 6.21
N LEU A 319 -20.73 2.99 6.92
CA LEU A 319 -19.49 2.25 6.73
C LEU A 319 -19.37 1.69 5.31
N LEU A 320 -20.43 1.06 4.80
CA LEU A 320 -20.47 0.55 3.43
C LEU A 320 -20.27 1.68 2.41
N ALA A 321 -20.96 2.81 2.59
CA ALA A 321 -20.81 3.95 1.71
C ALA A 321 -19.39 4.51 1.71
N VAL A 322 -18.74 4.63 2.87
CA VAL A 322 -17.34 5.08 2.97
C VAL A 322 -16.39 4.07 2.33
N ALA A 323 -16.58 2.77 2.51
CA ALA A 323 -15.78 1.74 1.85
C ALA A 323 -15.87 1.84 0.31
N LEU A 324 -17.09 2.02 -0.23
CA LEU A 324 -17.32 2.19 -1.66
C LEU A 324 -16.73 3.50 -2.20
N LEU A 325 -16.93 4.62 -1.48
CA LEU A 325 -16.32 5.91 -1.85
C LEU A 325 -14.80 5.85 -1.80
N ARG A 326 -14.22 5.14 -0.84
CA ARG A 326 -12.79 4.90 -0.77
C ARG A 326 -12.27 4.10 -1.98
N ALA A 327 -12.98 3.04 -2.37
CA ALA A 327 -12.67 2.27 -3.58
C ALA A 327 -12.77 3.13 -4.85
N ALA A 328 -13.83 3.96 -4.94
CA ALA A 328 -14.02 4.90 -6.04
C ALA A 328 -12.92 5.96 -6.09
N ALA A 329 -12.47 6.50 -4.94
CA ALA A 329 -11.38 7.47 -4.86
C ALA A 329 -10.06 6.90 -5.41
N THR A 330 -9.70 5.68 -5.01
CA THR A 330 -8.51 5.01 -5.54
C THR A 330 -8.64 4.75 -7.04
N THR A 331 -9.82 4.32 -7.50
CA THR A 331 -10.11 4.11 -8.92
C THR A 331 -9.99 5.39 -9.72
N ALA A 332 -10.53 6.51 -9.21
CA ALA A 332 -10.45 7.82 -9.86
C ALA A 332 -9.00 8.35 -9.92
N ALA A 333 -8.23 8.19 -8.83
CA ALA A 333 -6.82 8.56 -8.82
C ALA A 333 -6.01 7.80 -9.87
N VAL A 334 -6.26 6.49 -10.02
CA VAL A 334 -5.63 5.65 -11.06
C VAL A 334 -6.09 6.05 -12.46
N ALA A 335 -7.39 6.30 -12.66
CA ALA A 335 -7.94 6.75 -13.94
C ALA A 335 -7.32 8.06 -14.41
N ALA A 336 -7.08 9.00 -13.48
CA ALA A 336 -6.42 10.27 -13.75
C ALA A 336 -4.94 10.14 -14.10
N GLY A 337 -4.33 8.98 -13.90
CA GLY A 337 -2.91 8.75 -14.16
C GLY A 337 -2.03 8.87 -12.92
N GLY A 338 -2.61 8.83 -11.72
CA GLY A 338 -1.87 8.84 -10.46
C GLY A 338 -0.83 7.73 -10.36
N CYS A 339 0.24 7.97 -9.62
CA CYS A 339 1.34 7.05 -9.37
C CYS A 339 1.40 6.71 -7.88
N GLY A 340 1.45 5.42 -7.56
CA GLY A 340 1.50 4.96 -6.17
C GLY A 340 1.27 3.46 -6.05
N GLY A 341 0.88 3.01 -4.86
CA GLY A 341 0.47 1.65 -4.57
C GLY A 341 -1.03 1.55 -4.30
N VAL A 342 -1.57 0.36 -4.39
CA VAL A 342 -2.97 0.07 -4.02
C VAL A 342 -3.07 -0.88 -2.82
N PHE A 343 -1.95 -1.22 -2.22
CA PHE A 343 -1.87 -2.19 -1.13
C PHE A 343 -2.60 -1.69 0.12
N VAL A 344 -2.21 -0.51 0.66
CA VAL A 344 -2.87 0.09 1.83
C VAL A 344 -4.27 0.59 1.53
N PRO A 345 -4.60 1.14 0.35
CA PRO A 345 -5.99 1.30 -0.03
C PRO A 345 -6.85 0.06 0.14
N PHE A 346 -6.37 -1.14 -0.21
CA PHE A 346 -7.11 -2.38 0.03
C PHE A 346 -7.23 -2.75 1.50
N LEU A 347 -6.20 -2.47 2.30
CA LEU A 347 -6.29 -2.63 3.74
C LEU A 347 -7.43 -1.77 4.31
N ALA A 348 -7.49 -0.49 3.95
CA ALA A 348 -8.51 0.43 4.44
C ALA A 348 -9.92 0.07 3.95
N ILE A 349 -10.08 -0.29 2.67
CA ILE A 349 -11.37 -0.76 2.15
C ILE A 349 -11.81 -2.02 2.86
N GLY A 350 -10.87 -2.96 3.09
CA GLY A 350 -11.13 -4.21 3.79
C GLY A 350 -11.49 -4.01 5.26
N ASP A 351 -10.80 -3.14 5.98
CA ASP A 351 -11.10 -2.79 7.37
C ASP A 351 -12.54 -2.27 7.50
N ILE A 352 -12.87 -1.23 6.72
CA ILE A 352 -14.20 -0.62 6.80
C ILE A 352 -15.29 -1.61 6.37
N ALA A 353 -15.04 -2.40 5.30
CA ALA A 353 -15.97 -3.43 4.86
C ALA A 353 -16.17 -4.53 5.91
N GLY A 354 -15.12 -4.89 6.65
CA GLY A 354 -15.21 -5.82 7.75
C GLY A 354 -16.12 -5.30 8.88
N ARG A 355 -15.95 -4.05 9.27
CA ARG A 355 -16.75 -3.38 10.32
C ARG A 355 -18.25 -3.33 10.00
N VAL A 356 -18.64 -3.28 8.71
CA VAL A 356 -20.06 -3.32 8.30
C VAL A 356 -20.80 -4.54 8.91
N PHE A 357 -20.11 -5.66 9.05
CA PHE A 357 -20.69 -6.91 9.49
C PHE A 357 -20.46 -7.22 10.98
N ALA A 358 -19.76 -6.36 11.72
CA ALA A 358 -19.44 -6.58 13.12
C ALA A 358 -20.68 -6.87 13.98
N ALA A 359 -21.70 -6.02 13.88
CA ALA A 359 -22.95 -6.18 14.63
C ALA A 359 -23.74 -7.42 14.20
N ALA A 360 -23.73 -7.75 12.90
CA ALA A 360 -24.45 -8.92 12.37
C ALA A 360 -23.87 -10.25 12.89
N PHE A 361 -22.56 -10.29 13.15
CA PHE A 361 -21.87 -11.47 13.65
C PHE A 361 -21.55 -11.42 15.15
N GLY A 362 -22.01 -10.36 15.84
CA GLY A 362 -21.84 -10.24 17.31
C GLY A 362 -20.38 -10.11 17.75
N VAL A 363 -19.49 -9.57 16.90
CA VAL A 363 -18.07 -9.43 17.23
C VAL A 363 -17.68 -7.96 17.42
N PRO A 364 -16.61 -7.68 18.18
CA PRO A 364 -16.10 -6.32 18.33
C PRO A 364 -15.78 -5.69 16.96
N PRO A 365 -16.16 -4.41 16.72
CA PRO A 365 -15.89 -3.74 15.45
C PRO A 365 -14.41 -3.73 15.05
N ASP A 366 -13.49 -3.60 16.01
CA ASP A 366 -12.05 -3.60 15.74
C ASP A 366 -11.52 -4.97 15.32
N LEU A 367 -12.10 -6.07 15.86
CA LEU A 367 -11.77 -7.42 15.39
C LEU A 367 -12.27 -7.64 13.97
N ALA A 368 -13.50 -7.19 13.67
CA ALA A 368 -14.08 -7.26 12.34
C ALA A 368 -13.27 -6.42 11.33
N GLY A 369 -12.84 -5.22 11.74
CA GLY A 369 -11.96 -4.36 10.95
C GLY A 369 -10.62 -5.02 10.66
N ALA A 370 -9.93 -5.54 11.66
CA ALA A 370 -8.65 -6.24 11.50
C ALA A 370 -8.76 -7.48 10.59
N ALA A 371 -9.81 -8.30 10.78
CA ALA A 371 -10.09 -9.44 9.92
C ALA A 371 -10.34 -9.00 8.47
N GLY A 372 -11.16 -7.93 8.29
CA GLY A 372 -11.45 -7.34 6.99
C GLY A 372 -10.20 -6.74 6.32
N ALA A 373 -9.35 -6.03 7.06
CA ALA A 373 -8.10 -5.46 6.58
C ALA A 373 -7.15 -6.54 6.05
N ALA A 374 -6.95 -7.60 6.82
CA ALA A 374 -6.12 -8.73 6.43
C ALA A 374 -6.67 -9.44 5.19
N ALA A 375 -7.97 -9.72 5.17
CA ALA A 375 -8.65 -10.32 4.04
C ALA A 375 -8.64 -9.42 2.80
N GLY A 376 -8.73 -8.11 2.99
CA GLY A 376 -8.66 -7.11 1.93
C GLY A 376 -7.34 -7.17 1.15
N ILE A 377 -6.22 -7.23 1.86
CA ILE A 377 -4.90 -7.41 1.23
C ILE A 377 -4.79 -8.81 0.58
N ALA A 378 -5.18 -9.85 1.33
CA ALA A 378 -5.10 -11.23 0.83
C ALA A 378 -5.97 -11.44 -0.40
N GLY A 379 -7.16 -10.84 -0.43
CA GLY A 379 -8.09 -10.90 -1.55
C GLY A 379 -7.66 -10.05 -2.74
N GLY A 380 -7.37 -8.77 -2.50
CA GLY A 380 -7.01 -7.82 -3.53
C GLY A 380 -5.65 -8.10 -4.18
N TYR A 381 -4.64 -8.37 -3.36
CA TYR A 381 -3.24 -8.55 -3.80
C TYR A 381 -2.78 -9.99 -3.86
N ARG A 382 -3.51 -10.94 -3.24
CA ARG A 382 -3.12 -12.35 -3.08
C ARG A 382 -1.74 -12.56 -2.45
N LEU A 383 -1.43 -11.74 -1.44
CA LEU A 383 -0.22 -11.83 -0.62
C LEU A 383 -0.60 -12.19 0.82
N PRO A 384 -0.98 -13.45 1.11
CA PRO A 384 -1.56 -13.83 2.40
C PRO A 384 -0.58 -13.69 3.56
N PHE A 385 0.70 -14.05 3.40
CA PHE A 385 1.66 -13.93 4.49
C PHE A 385 2.04 -12.47 4.76
N THR A 386 2.11 -11.64 3.72
CA THR A 386 2.29 -10.20 3.86
C THR A 386 1.10 -9.56 4.58
N ALA A 387 -0.12 -9.98 4.24
CA ALA A 387 -1.34 -9.52 4.89
C ALA A 387 -1.36 -9.86 6.39
N MET A 388 -1.04 -11.12 6.73
CA MET A 388 -0.90 -11.56 8.12
C MET A 388 0.17 -10.77 8.87
N ALA A 389 1.38 -10.68 8.31
CA ALA A 389 2.49 -9.98 8.94
C ALA A 389 2.15 -8.50 9.16
N MET A 390 1.44 -7.86 8.22
CA MET A 390 1.03 -6.47 8.33
C MET A 390 0.01 -6.27 9.45
N VAL A 391 -1.11 -6.96 9.41
CA VAL A 391 -2.19 -6.74 10.39
C VAL A 391 -1.74 -7.09 11.81
N LEU A 392 -1.06 -8.21 11.98
CA LEU A 392 -0.53 -8.61 13.29
C LEU A 392 0.58 -7.67 13.78
N GLY A 393 1.42 -7.17 12.87
CA GLY A 393 2.50 -6.28 13.23
C GLY A 393 2.03 -4.86 13.57
N VAL A 394 1.06 -4.31 12.82
CA VAL A 394 0.47 -2.99 13.10
C VAL A 394 -0.30 -2.99 14.41
N GLY A 395 -0.96 -4.10 14.75
CA GLY A 395 -1.64 -4.27 16.02
C GLY A 395 -0.72 -4.41 17.25
N GLY A 396 0.59 -4.53 17.04
CA GLY A 396 1.61 -4.51 18.08
C GLY A 396 1.91 -5.87 18.75
N PRO A 397 2.86 -5.91 19.69
CA PRO A 397 3.37 -7.16 20.27
C PRO A 397 2.35 -7.92 21.12
N THR A 398 1.26 -7.30 21.50
CA THR A 398 0.16 -7.94 22.26
C THR A 398 -0.66 -8.93 21.42
N LEU A 399 -0.47 -8.95 20.11
CA LEU A 399 -1.20 -9.80 19.15
C LEU A 399 -0.53 -11.14 18.85
N ALA A 400 0.62 -11.41 19.41
CA ALA A 400 1.31 -12.70 19.25
C ALA A 400 0.60 -13.86 19.96
N THR A 401 -0.67 -13.72 20.33
CA THR A 401 -1.47 -14.81 20.90
C THR A 401 -1.96 -15.75 19.81
N LEU A 402 -2.04 -17.04 20.12
CA LEU A 402 -2.53 -18.05 19.19
C LEU A 402 -3.94 -17.72 18.68
N THR A 403 -4.77 -17.14 19.53
CA THR A 403 -6.16 -16.74 19.20
C THR A 403 -6.20 -15.63 18.13
N CYS A 404 -5.38 -14.59 18.26
CA CYS A 404 -5.29 -13.54 17.26
C CYS A 404 -4.70 -14.06 15.94
N LEU A 405 -3.66 -14.88 16.02
CA LEU A 405 -3.05 -15.53 14.84
C LEU A 405 -4.06 -16.39 14.09
N ALA A 406 -4.86 -17.18 14.81
CA ALA A 406 -5.88 -18.04 14.22
C ALA A 406 -6.98 -17.20 13.54
N THR A 407 -7.50 -16.17 14.21
CA THR A 407 -8.56 -15.31 13.70
C THR A 407 -8.11 -14.57 12.43
N VAL A 408 -6.95 -13.91 12.46
CA VAL A 408 -6.40 -13.20 11.30
C VAL A 408 -6.02 -14.17 10.18
N GLY A 409 -5.44 -15.33 10.51
CA GLY A 409 -5.08 -16.37 9.54
C GLY A 409 -6.29 -16.94 8.80
N VAL A 410 -7.40 -17.17 9.50
CA VAL A 410 -8.66 -17.63 8.89
C VAL A 410 -9.26 -16.56 7.99
N ALA A 411 -9.27 -15.29 8.41
CA ALA A 411 -9.73 -14.19 7.58
C ALA A 411 -8.92 -14.06 6.29
N VAL A 412 -7.59 -14.16 6.38
CA VAL A 412 -6.67 -14.14 5.24
C VAL A 412 -6.96 -15.29 4.27
N ALA A 413 -7.13 -16.51 4.79
CA ALA A 413 -7.42 -17.68 3.96
C ALA A 413 -8.79 -17.56 3.26
N ALA A 414 -9.81 -17.10 3.99
CA ALA A 414 -11.15 -16.86 3.47
C ALA A 414 -11.15 -15.78 2.37
N GLY A 415 -10.49 -14.64 2.61
CA GLY A 415 -10.37 -13.56 1.62
C GLY A 415 -9.61 -13.99 0.37
N ALA A 416 -8.51 -14.69 0.53
CA ALA A 416 -7.76 -15.24 -0.60
C ALA A 416 -8.56 -16.29 -1.39
N TRP A 417 -9.41 -17.07 -0.72
CA TRP A 417 -10.29 -18.04 -1.37
C TRP A 417 -11.42 -17.36 -2.13
N ALA A 418 -12.14 -16.44 -1.51
CA ALA A 418 -13.28 -15.74 -2.08
C ALA A 418 -12.90 -14.88 -3.30
N SER A 419 -11.65 -14.42 -3.35
CA SER A 419 -11.13 -13.58 -4.44
C SER A 419 -10.50 -14.37 -5.61
N ARG A 420 -10.62 -15.69 -5.63
CA ARG A 420 -10.05 -16.51 -6.71
C ARG A 420 -10.57 -16.07 -8.07
N GLY A 421 -9.63 -15.75 -8.97
CA GLY A 421 -9.95 -15.31 -10.34
C GLY A 421 -10.25 -13.82 -10.52
N ILE A 422 -10.28 -13.00 -9.45
CA ILE A 422 -10.62 -11.56 -9.51
C ILE A 422 -9.45 -10.67 -9.02
N SER A 423 -8.28 -11.19 -8.78
CA SER A 423 -7.23 -10.45 -8.06
C SER A 423 -6.44 -9.49 -8.94
N VAL A 424 -6.14 -8.29 -8.44
CA VAL A 424 -5.27 -7.28 -9.08
C VAL A 424 -3.87 -7.82 -9.36
N LEU A 425 -3.33 -8.68 -8.50
CA LEU A 425 -2.00 -9.23 -8.72
C LEU A 425 -1.92 -10.08 -10.00
N THR A 426 -2.99 -10.80 -10.37
CA THR A 426 -3.04 -11.54 -11.64
C THR A 426 -2.84 -10.59 -12.81
N LEU A 427 -3.48 -9.43 -12.76
CA LEU A 427 -3.43 -8.39 -13.78
C LEU A 427 -2.06 -7.70 -13.80
N THR A 428 -1.47 -7.46 -12.62
CA THR A 428 -0.11 -6.93 -12.48
C THR A 428 0.93 -7.93 -13.01
N LEU A 429 0.70 -9.25 -12.87
CA LEU A 429 1.54 -10.29 -13.45
C LEU A 429 1.48 -10.32 -14.99
N GLU A 430 0.30 -10.11 -15.56
CA GLU A 430 0.13 -9.99 -17.01
C GLU A 430 0.86 -8.75 -17.54
N GLU A 431 0.73 -7.61 -16.85
CA GLU A 431 1.47 -6.39 -17.18
C GLU A 431 2.98 -6.61 -17.09
N ALA A 432 3.46 -7.23 -16.02
CA ALA A 432 4.87 -7.56 -15.83
C ALA A 432 5.41 -8.53 -16.89
N SER A 433 4.56 -9.39 -17.45
CA SER A 433 4.98 -10.29 -18.55
C SER A 433 5.11 -9.55 -19.87
N ARG A 434 4.26 -8.55 -20.13
CA ARG A 434 4.36 -7.69 -21.33
C ARG A 434 5.60 -6.78 -21.31
N LEU A 435 6.14 -6.47 -20.13
CA LEU A 435 7.38 -5.68 -19.99
C LEU A 435 8.66 -6.48 -20.33
N LYS A 436 8.54 -7.80 -20.48
CA LYS A 436 9.67 -8.67 -20.83
C LYS A 436 9.84 -8.92 -22.34
N GLY A 437 8.82 -8.62 -23.11
CA GLY A 437 8.85 -8.65 -24.58
C GLY A 437 9.30 -7.33 -25.16
#